data_862812a68e533990d2979c77396c7b3a
#
_entry.id   862812a68e533990d2979c77396c7b3a
#
_cell.length_a   1.000
_cell.length_b   1.000
_cell.length_c   1.000
_cell.angle_alpha   90.00
_cell.angle_beta   90.00
_cell.angle_gamma   90.00
#
_symmetry.space_group_name_H-M   'P 1'
#
loop_
_entity.id
_entity.type
_entity.pdbx_description
1 polymer ?
#
loop_
_entity_poly.entity_id
_entity_poly.type
_entity_poly.pdbx_seq_one_letter_code
_entity_poly.pdbx_strand_id
1 'polypeptide(L)'
;MRVVFALVFTILVAFASEISIATYNVQNLFDCKDDGSEYLDFKVGVSKWDCEAADSKLQRTRQVINALNTDIIALQEIENEQVLKALVSDSEYKFVSFTKEKTSPVGLGLISKLQPSGSEVFKVPNVKTRNILKVIFETEGKKFSIFVNHFPTYKNGINMQKKAEKTLRTALGKEKN
;
A
#
# COMPACT_ATOMS: atom_id res chain seq x y z
N MET A 1 -56.27 -31.37 -27.08
CA MET A 1 -55.05 -30.60 -27.25
C MET A 1 -54.52 -30.24 -25.84
N ARG A 2 -53.47 -30.94 -25.37
CA ARG A 2 -52.88 -30.69 -24.05
C ARG A 2 -51.72 -29.73 -24.24
N VAL A 3 -51.83 -28.51 -23.67
CA VAL A 3 -50.72 -27.50 -23.65
C VAL A 3 -49.83 -27.81 -22.45
N VAL A 4 -48.58 -28.25 -22.72
CA VAL A 4 -47.55 -28.44 -21.69
C VAL A 4 -46.83 -27.10 -21.49
N PHE A 5 -47.01 -26.44 -20.33
CA PHE A 5 -46.22 -25.31 -19.94
C PHE A 5 -44.85 -25.78 -19.40
N ALA A 6 -43.78 -25.55 -20.15
CA ALA A 6 -42.42 -25.77 -19.68
C ALA A 6 -42.01 -24.57 -18.86
N LEU A 7 -41.83 -24.73 -17.54
CA LEU A 7 -41.29 -23.72 -16.63
C LEU A 7 -39.75 -23.73 -16.78
N VAL A 8 -39.19 -22.72 -17.44
CA VAL A 8 -37.74 -22.55 -17.53
C VAL A 8 -37.26 -21.85 -16.26
N PHE A 9 -36.61 -22.60 -15.38
CA PHE A 9 -35.92 -22.07 -14.21
C PHE A 9 -34.55 -21.52 -14.65
N THR A 10 -34.40 -20.20 -14.76
CA THR A 10 -33.10 -19.57 -14.94
C THR A 10 -32.41 -19.45 -13.58
N ILE A 11 -31.40 -20.29 -13.34
CA ILE A 11 -30.53 -20.16 -12.15
C ILE A 11 -29.60 -18.99 -12.43
N LEU A 12 -29.82 -17.85 -11.79
CA LEU A 12 -28.83 -16.75 -11.70
C LEU A 12 -27.73 -17.21 -10.74
N VAL A 13 -26.59 -17.64 -11.28
CA VAL A 13 -25.37 -17.84 -10.49
C VAL A 13 -24.75 -16.45 -10.28
N ALA A 14 -24.91 -15.89 -9.08
CA ALA A 14 -24.19 -14.70 -8.68
C ALA A 14 -22.73 -15.10 -8.40
N PHE A 15 -21.81 -14.80 -9.30
CA PHE A 15 -20.39 -14.85 -9.01
C PHE A 15 -20.05 -13.65 -8.13
N ALA A 16 -19.81 -13.89 -6.85
CA ALA A 16 -19.16 -12.88 -6.00
C ALA A 16 -17.69 -12.79 -6.44
N SER A 17 -17.26 -11.64 -6.94
CA SER A 17 -15.83 -11.42 -7.21
C SER A 17 -15.12 -11.24 -5.87
N GLU A 18 -14.20 -12.14 -5.55
CA GLU A 18 -13.34 -12.03 -4.38
C GLU A 18 -12.20 -11.07 -4.71
N ILE A 19 -11.91 -10.13 -3.79
CA ILE A 19 -10.76 -9.23 -3.87
C ILE A 19 -9.71 -9.71 -2.89
N SER A 20 -8.55 -10.05 -3.41
CA SER A 20 -7.40 -10.48 -2.62
C SER A 20 -6.52 -9.31 -2.20
N ILE A 21 -6.16 -9.24 -0.92
CA ILE A 21 -5.38 -8.16 -0.34
C ILE A 21 -4.20 -8.74 0.42
N ALA A 22 -3.00 -8.18 0.20
CA ALA A 22 -1.80 -8.49 0.96
C ALA A 22 -1.22 -7.23 1.61
N THR A 23 -0.40 -7.43 2.64
CA THR A 23 0.46 -6.40 3.21
C THR A 23 1.90 -6.91 3.27
N TYR A 24 2.86 -6.06 2.90
CA TYR A 24 4.26 -6.43 2.85
C TYR A 24 5.16 -5.25 3.27
N ASN A 25 5.87 -5.41 4.39
CA ASN A 25 6.98 -4.52 4.73
C ASN A 25 8.21 -4.95 3.90
N VAL A 26 8.64 -4.10 2.98
CA VAL A 26 9.73 -4.40 2.06
C VAL A 26 11.12 -4.23 2.69
N GLN A 27 11.20 -3.85 3.96
CA GLN A 27 12.44 -3.68 4.71
C GLN A 27 13.42 -2.71 4.01
N ASN A 28 13.00 -1.46 3.91
CA ASN A 28 13.80 -0.36 3.35
C ASN A 28 14.14 -0.55 1.85
N LEU A 29 13.17 -0.25 0.98
CA LEU A 29 13.40 -0.24 -0.47
C LEU A 29 13.84 1.17 -0.89
N PHE A 30 15.13 1.34 -1.13
CA PHE A 30 15.79 2.56 -1.57
C PHE A 30 16.27 2.44 -3.02
N ASP A 31 16.33 3.57 -3.73
CA ASP A 31 17.07 3.64 -5.00
C ASP A 31 18.58 3.93 -4.75
N CYS A 32 19.32 4.29 -5.78
CA CYS A 32 20.74 4.65 -5.67
C CYS A 32 20.98 6.15 -5.86
N LYS A 33 20.03 6.99 -5.45
CA LYS A 33 20.17 8.44 -5.46
C LYS A 33 20.12 8.95 -4.02
N ASP A 34 20.94 9.96 -3.71
CA ASP A 34 20.92 10.61 -2.42
C ASP A 34 19.98 11.82 -2.48
N ASP A 35 18.79 11.73 -1.86
CA ASP A 35 17.84 12.85 -1.70
C ASP A 35 18.02 13.59 -0.35
N GLY A 36 18.93 13.10 0.50
CA GLY A 36 19.27 13.67 1.80
C GLY A 36 18.38 13.16 2.94
N SER A 37 17.45 12.26 2.69
CA SER A 37 16.57 11.70 3.72
C SER A 37 16.92 10.25 4.10
N GLU A 38 17.86 9.61 3.43
CA GLU A 38 18.22 8.22 3.58
C GLU A 38 18.79 7.89 4.97
N TYR A 39 18.60 6.65 5.39
CA TYR A 39 19.39 6.11 6.50
C TYR A 39 20.86 5.97 6.08
N LEU A 40 21.79 6.08 7.02
CA LEU A 40 23.22 6.00 6.74
C LEU A 40 23.61 4.71 5.98
N ASP A 41 22.94 3.60 6.27
CA ASP A 41 23.20 2.30 5.62
C ASP A 41 22.77 2.27 4.15
N PHE A 42 21.93 3.20 3.70
CA PHE A 42 21.42 3.32 2.33
C PHE A 42 21.94 4.56 1.60
N LYS A 43 22.91 5.23 2.18
CA LYS A 43 23.50 6.44 1.60
C LYS A 43 24.63 6.08 0.62
N VAL A 44 24.42 6.43 -0.65
CA VAL A 44 25.38 6.16 -1.73
C VAL A 44 26.70 6.90 -1.49
N GLY A 45 27.82 6.19 -1.66
CA GLY A 45 29.15 6.74 -1.45
C GLY A 45 29.58 6.87 0.01
N VAL A 46 28.70 6.58 0.97
CA VAL A 46 28.99 6.57 2.42
C VAL A 46 28.94 5.15 2.97
N SER A 47 28.01 4.35 2.49
CA SER A 47 27.81 2.95 2.87
C SER A 47 28.20 1.99 1.73
N LYS A 48 27.87 0.70 1.92
CA LYS A 48 27.98 -0.32 0.86
C LYS A 48 26.77 -0.30 -0.09
N TRP A 49 25.85 0.63 0.08
CA TRP A 49 24.68 0.77 -0.79
C TRP A 49 25.09 1.47 -2.08
N ASP A 50 24.82 0.83 -3.21
CA ASP A 50 25.09 1.31 -4.56
C ASP A 50 23.94 0.93 -5.49
N CYS A 51 24.07 1.25 -6.78
CA CYS A 51 23.03 0.96 -7.76
C CYS A 51 22.81 -0.55 -7.97
N GLU A 52 23.84 -1.37 -7.86
CA GLU A 52 23.72 -2.82 -8.01
C GLU A 52 22.96 -3.42 -6.82
N ALA A 53 23.25 -2.97 -5.60
CA ALA A 53 22.51 -3.37 -4.39
C ALA A 53 21.04 -2.93 -4.45
N ALA A 54 20.77 -1.70 -4.91
CA ALA A 54 19.43 -1.17 -5.09
C ALA A 54 18.63 -1.97 -6.13
N ASP A 55 19.20 -2.22 -7.31
CA ASP A 55 18.57 -3.02 -8.35
C ASP A 55 18.31 -4.46 -7.89
N SER A 56 19.29 -5.09 -7.22
CA SER A 56 19.12 -6.43 -6.65
C SER A 56 18.00 -6.49 -5.64
N LYS A 57 17.87 -5.48 -4.78
CA LYS A 57 16.78 -5.38 -3.80
C LYS A 57 15.44 -5.19 -4.50
N LEU A 58 15.36 -4.31 -5.49
CA LEU A 58 14.17 -4.07 -6.29
C LEU A 58 13.69 -5.35 -6.98
N GLN A 59 14.59 -6.09 -7.62
CA GLN A 59 14.26 -7.35 -8.30
C GLN A 59 13.74 -8.42 -7.34
N ARG A 60 14.38 -8.61 -6.18
CA ARG A 60 13.89 -9.55 -5.16
C ARG A 60 12.52 -9.15 -4.64
N THR A 61 12.29 -7.86 -4.41
CA THR A 61 10.97 -7.36 -3.96
C THR A 61 9.91 -7.60 -5.03
N ARG A 62 10.23 -7.39 -6.31
CA ARG A 62 9.35 -7.68 -7.45
C ARG A 62 8.99 -9.16 -7.53
N GLN A 63 9.94 -10.07 -7.30
CA GLN A 63 9.67 -11.51 -7.25
C GLN A 63 8.65 -11.87 -6.16
N VAL A 64 8.76 -11.28 -4.97
CA VAL A 64 7.79 -11.49 -3.88
C VAL A 64 6.41 -10.98 -4.27
N ILE A 65 6.32 -9.77 -4.84
CA ILE A 65 5.05 -9.18 -5.30
C ILE A 65 4.37 -10.05 -6.36
N ASN A 66 5.14 -10.55 -7.32
CA ASN A 66 4.64 -11.44 -8.36
C ASN A 66 4.17 -12.79 -7.78
N ALA A 67 4.87 -13.31 -6.78
CA ALA A 67 4.49 -14.55 -6.10
C ALA A 67 3.22 -14.39 -5.25
N LEU A 68 3.00 -13.23 -4.63
CA LEU A 68 1.78 -12.92 -3.90
C LEU A 68 0.56 -12.88 -4.84
N ASN A 69 0.72 -12.32 -6.03
CA ASN A 69 -0.28 -12.23 -7.09
C ASN A 69 -1.69 -11.84 -6.63
N THR A 70 -1.79 -10.97 -5.63
CA THR A 70 -3.06 -10.44 -5.10
C THR A 70 -3.53 -9.23 -5.91
N ASP A 71 -4.78 -8.81 -5.73
CA ASP A 71 -5.33 -7.64 -6.44
C ASP A 71 -4.79 -6.33 -5.91
N ILE A 72 -4.51 -6.28 -4.59
CA ILE A 72 -4.04 -5.08 -3.90
C ILE A 72 -2.94 -5.47 -2.91
N ILE A 73 -1.85 -4.69 -2.86
CA ILE A 73 -0.77 -4.87 -1.87
C ILE A 73 -0.49 -3.55 -1.16
N ALA A 74 -0.63 -3.54 0.16
CA ALA A 74 -0.20 -2.45 1.02
C ALA A 74 1.28 -2.63 1.37
N LEU A 75 2.10 -1.59 1.14
CA LEU A 75 3.55 -1.63 1.25
C LEU A 75 4.04 -0.65 2.31
N GLN A 76 5.02 -1.07 3.10
CA GLN A 76 5.71 -0.24 4.09
C GLN A 76 7.20 -0.16 3.76
N GLU A 77 7.81 0.95 4.16
CA GLU A 77 9.25 1.22 4.01
C GLU A 77 9.73 1.39 2.55
N ILE A 78 8.93 2.09 1.77
CA ILE A 78 9.29 2.55 0.42
C ILE A 78 9.91 3.96 0.53
N GLU A 79 11.05 4.18 -0.09
CA GLU A 79 11.75 5.46 -0.04
C GLU A 79 10.94 6.61 -0.67
N ASN A 80 10.52 6.43 -1.92
CA ASN A 80 9.83 7.46 -2.69
C ASN A 80 8.87 6.85 -3.72
N GLU A 81 8.06 7.72 -4.34
CA GLU A 81 7.08 7.29 -5.34
C GLU A 81 7.72 6.74 -6.62
N GLN A 82 8.92 7.22 -6.98
CA GLN A 82 9.66 6.74 -8.15
C GLN A 82 10.09 5.29 -7.97
N VAL A 83 10.59 4.94 -6.79
CA VAL A 83 10.90 3.55 -6.41
C VAL A 83 9.66 2.67 -6.48
N LEU A 84 8.51 3.17 -5.97
CA LEU A 84 7.25 2.43 -6.03
C LEU A 84 6.80 2.20 -7.49
N LYS A 85 6.92 3.21 -8.36
CA LYS A 85 6.62 3.08 -9.79
C LYS A 85 7.59 2.12 -10.50
N ALA A 86 8.88 2.19 -10.17
CA ALA A 86 9.88 1.26 -10.70
C ALA A 86 9.59 -0.18 -10.27
N LEU A 87 9.12 -0.39 -9.04
CA LEU A 87 8.78 -1.71 -8.52
C LEU A 87 7.69 -2.40 -9.35
N VAL A 88 6.71 -1.65 -9.86
CA VAL A 88 5.57 -2.18 -10.62
C VAL A 88 5.68 -2.01 -12.13
N SER A 89 6.79 -1.47 -12.64
CA SER A 89 7.01 -1.42 -14.08
C SER A 89 6.89 -2.83 -14.67
N ASP A 90 6.24 -2.96 -15.80
CA ASP A 90 6.01 -4.24 -16.50
C ASP A 90 5.20 -5.29 -15.71
N SER A 91 4.41 -4.85 -14.72
CA SER A 91 3.52 -5.72 -13.93
C SER A 91 2.03 -5.48 -14.22
N GLU A 92 1.16 -6.30 -13.62
CA GLU A 92 -0.29 -6.11 -13.66
C GLU A 92 -0.78 -4.98 -12.74
N TYR A 93 0.07 -4.50 -11.81
CA TYR A 93 -0.26 -3.40 -10.92
C TYR A 93 -0.14 -2.07 -11.65
N LYS A 94 -1.26 -1.55 -12.14
CA LYS A 94 -1.31 -0.32 -12.95
C LYS A 94 -1.49 0.95 -12.12
N PHE A 95 -1.90 0.81 -10.86
CA PHE A 95 -2.20 1.93 -9.97
C PHE A 95 -1.30 1.91 -8.76
N VAL A 96 -0.77 3.08 -8.43
CA VAL A 96 0.06 3.29 -7.23
C VAL A 96 -0.49 4.46 -6.42
N SER A 97 -0.42 4.33 -5.11
CA SER A 97 -0.66 5.43 -4.16
C SER A 97 0.49 5.49 -3.18
N PHE A 98 0.95 6.69 -2.84
CA PHE A 98 2.14 6.87 -2.01
C PHE A 98 1.99 8.04 -1.05
N THR A 99 2.58 7.94 0.13
CA THR A 99 2.78 9.05 1.06
C THR A 99 4.08 8.91 1.84
N LYS A 100 4.80 10.01 1.99
CA LYS A 100 5.99 10.11 2.85
C LYS A 100 6.00 11.49 3.53
N GLU A 101 6.39 11.56 4.79
CA GLU A 101 6.75 12.82 5.43
C GLU A 101 8.08 13.32 4.85
N LYS A 102 8.19 14.64 4.60
CA LYS A 102 9.33 15.25 3.90
C LYS A 102 10.70 14.85 4.47
N THR A 103 10.80 14.68 5.77
CA THR A 103 12.06 14.36 6.47
C THR A 103 12.16 12.87 6.87
N SER A 104 11.22 12.03 6.43
CA SER A 104 11.25 10.60 6.70
C SER A 104 12.06 9.89 5.62
N PRO A 105 12.95 8.95 5.96
CA PRO A 105 13.66 8.16 4.96
C PRO A 105 12.74 7.27 4.13
N VAL A 106 11.64 6.78 4.72
CA VAL A 106 10.69 5.90 4.05
C VAL A 106 9.25 6.29 4.32
N GLY A 107 8.38 5.94 3.38
CA GLY A 107 6.94 6.16 3.40
C GLY A 107 6.13 4.89 3.29
N LEU A 108 4.88 5.07 2.92
CA LEU A 108 3.88 4.03 2.70
C LEU A 108 3.43 4.04 1.25
N GLY A 109 3.28 2.86 0.68
CA GLY A 109 2.76 2.67 -0.66
C GLY A 109 1.56 1.72 -0.68
N LEU A 110 0.80 1.79 -1.74
CA LEU A 110 -0.18 0.79 -2.12
C LEU A 110 -0.10 0.62 -3.62
N ILE A 111 -0.05 -0.62 -4.07
CA ILE A 111 -0.12 -0.99 -5.48
C ILE A 111 -1.38 -1.80 -5.72
N SER A 112 -2.00 -1.63 -6.89
CA SER A 112 -3.26 -2.27 -7.19
C SER A 112 -3.42 -2.59 -8.68
N LYS A 113 -4.07 -3.72 -8.98
CA LYS A 113 -4.62 -4.07 -10.30
C LYS A 113 -5.94 -3.33 -10.53
N LEU A 114 -6.68 -3.03 -9.46
CA LEU A 114 -7.95 -2.31 -9.48
C LEU A 114 -7.72 -0.80 -9.43
N GLN A 115 -8.51 -0.04 -10.17
CA GLN A 115 -8.46 1.42 -10.16
C GLN A 115 -9.02 1.99 -8.85
N PRO A 116 -8.23 2.76 -8.05
CA PRO A 116 -8.76 3.49 -6.93
C PRO A 116 -9.71 4.60 -7.37
N SER A 117 -10.77 4.83 -6.60
CA SER A 117 -11.66 5.99 -6.77
C SER A 117 -11.15 7.25 -6.04
N GLY A 118 -10.17 7.10 -5.13
CA GLY A 118 -9.56 8.22 -4.44
C GLY A 118 -8.53 7.78 -3.39
N SER A 119 -7.82 8.77 -2.85
CA SER A 119 -6.90 8.55 -1.72
C SER A 119 -6.89 9.75 -0.79
N GLU A 120 -6.63 9.51 0.49
CA GLU A 120 -6.48 10.53 1.53
C GLU A 120 -5.26 10.22 2.39
N VAL A 121 -4.64 11.28 2.94
CA VAL A 121 -3.49 11.14 3.84
C VAL A 121 -3.83 11.78 5.19
N PHE A 122 -3.66 11.01 6.26
CA PHE A 122 -3.86 11.49 7.62
C PHE A 122 -2.51 11.64 8.31
N LYS A 123 -2.18 12.89 8.67
CA LYS A 123 -0.97 13.20 9.44
C LYS A 123 -1.19 12.90 10.91
N VAL A 124 -0.21 12.28 11.56
CA VAL A 124 -0.23 12.09 13.01
C VAL A 124 0.31 13.37 13.68
N PRO A 125 -0.53 14.10 14.44
CA PRO A 125 -0.15 15.42 14.94
C PRO A 125 0.89 15.34 16.06
N ASN A 126 1.81 16.32 16.08
CA ASN A 126 2.76 16.55 17.16
C ASN A 126 3.69 15.36 17.48
N VAL A 127 4.01 14.54 16.46
CA VAL A 127 5.02 13.49 16.56
C VAL A 127 5.68 13.27 15.20
N LYS A 128 6.96 12.89 15.24
CA LYS A 128 7.71 12.52 14.04
C LYS A 128 7.47 11.04 13.73
N THR A 129 6.44 10.75 12.96
CA THR A 129 6.09 9.39 12.52
C THR A 129 5.51 9.43 11.11
N ARG A 130 5.27 8.25 10.52
CA ARG A 130 4.67 8.13 9.19
C ARG A 130 3.21 8.57 9.22
N ASN A 131 2.73 9.08 8.11
CA ASN A 131 1.31 9.32 7.86
C ASN A 131 0.54 8.00 7.84
N ILE A 132 -0.78 8.10 7.77
CA ILE A 132 -1.67 6.99 7.42
C ILE A 132 -2.16 7.24 6.00
N LEU A 133 -2.01 6.29 5.11
CA LEU A 133 -2.51 6.36 3.74
C LEU A 133 -3.83 5.60 3.65
N LYS A 134 -4.90 6.30 3.27
CA LYS A 134 -6.18 5.70 2.92
C LYS A 134 -6.31 5.66 1.41
N VAL A 135 -6.66 4.52 0.85
CA VAL A 135 -6.99 4.35 -0.57
C VAL A 135 -8.40 3.79 -0.67
N ILE A 136 -9.21 4.42 -1.52
CA ILE A 136 -10.64 4.14 -1.65
C ILE A 136 -10.86 3.41 -2.98
N PHE A 137 -11.63 2.35 -2.94
CA PHE A 137 -12.03 1.57 -4.10
C PHE A 137 -13.55 1.51 -4.21
N GLU A 138 -14.02 1.38 -5.44
CA GLU A 138 -15.43 1.13 -5.73
C GLU A 138 -15.53 0.01 -6.77
N THR A 139 -16.24 -1.06 -6.44
CA THR A 139 -16.48 -2.19 -7.32
C THR A 139 -17.89 -2.70 -7.11
N GLU A 140 -18.60 -3.00 -8.20
CA GLU A 140 -19.98 -3.51 -8.16
C GLU A 140 -20.94 -2.64 -7.30
N GLY A 141 -20.73 -1.30 -7.33
CA GLY A 141 -21.52 -0.34 -6.54
C GLY A 141 -21.24 -0.36 -5.03
N LYS A 142 -20.22 -1.09 -4.58
CA LYS A 142 -19.77 -1.10 -3.18
C LYS A 142 -18.46 -0.36 -3.01
N LYS A 143 -18.39 0.48 -1.99
CA LYS A 143 -17.16 1.19 -1.60
C LYS A 143 -16.48 0.50 -0.44
N PHE A 144 -15.15 0.41 -0.51
CA PHE A 144 -14.31 0.00 0.61
C PHE A 144 -13.03 0.81 0.64
N SER A 145 -12.40 0.88 1.80
CA SER A 145 -11.16 1.65 1.99
C SER A 145 -10.08 0.79 2.64
N ILE A 146 -8.85 0.95 2.17
CA ILE A 146 -7.67 0.33 2.74
C ILE A 146 -6.84 1.40 3.43
N PHE A 147 -6.52 1.18 4.72
CA PHE A 147 -5.67 2.06 5.51
C PHE A 147 -4.30 1.42 5.67
N VAL A 148 -3.31 1.96 4.97
CA VAL A 148 -1.92 1.54 5.09
C VAL A 148 -1.26 2.27 6.25
N ASN A 149 -0.69 1.51 7.19
CA ASN A 149 -0.09 2.02 8.41
C ASN A 149 1.30 1.41 8.62
N HIS A 150 2.18 2.16 9.27
CA HIS A 150 3.43 1.66 9.83
C HIS A 150 3.70 2.38 11.15
N PHE A 151 3.20 1.82 12.23
CA PHE A 151 3.27 2.45 13.54
C PHE A 151 4.70 2.51 14.06
N PRO A 152 5.02 3.53 14.91
CA PRO A 152 6.32 3.62 15.57
C PRO A 152 6.60 2.36 16.41
N THR A 153 7.86 1.97 16.48
CA THR A 153 8.29 0.88 17.38
C THR A 153 8.15 1.29 18.85
N TYR A 154 8.07 0.33 19.77
CA TYR A 154 8.04 0.59 21.22
C TYR A 154 9.27 1.37 21.70
N LYS A 155 10.42 1.24 21.05
CA LYS A 155 11.63 2.01 21.36
C LYS A 155 11.42 3.52 21.22
N ASN A 156 10.49 3.97 20.38
CA ASN A 156 10.16 5.38 20.19
C ASN A 156 9.12 5.90 21.20
N GLY A 157 8.72 5.05 22.16
CA GLY A 157 7.78 5.38 23.22
C GLY A 157 6.31 5.13 22.88
N ILE A 158 5.59 4.58 23.85
CA ILE A 158 4.16 4.20 23.74
C ILE A 158 3.27 5.40 23.35
N ASN A 159 3.66 6.62 23.71
CA ASN A 159 2.86 7.81 23.41
C ASN A 159 2.77 8.09 21.91
N MET A 160 3.82 7.78 21.13
CA MET A 160 3.80 7.93 19.68
C MET A 160 2.85 6.93 19.03
N GLN A 161 2.84 5.69 19.53
CA GLN A 161 1.90 4.67 19.07
C GLN A 161 0.45 5.05 19.39
N LYS A 162 0.16 5.50 20.61
CA LYS A 162 -1.19 5.95 21.02
C LYS A 162 -1.70 7.09 20.15
N LYS A 163 -0.82 8.03 19.76
CA LYS A 163 -1.20 9.14 18.84
C LYS A 163 -1.50 8.63 17.44
N ALA A 164 -0.70 7.71 16.91
CA ALA A 164 -0.93 7.09 15.61
C ALA A 164 -2.24 6.28 15.60
N GLU A 165 -2.47 5.48 16.66
CA GLU A 165 -3.72 4.74 16.85
C GLU A 165 -4.93 5.68 16.92
N LYS A 166 -4.87 6.76 17.71
CA LYS A 166 -5.95 7.75 17.80
C LYS A 166 -6.25 8.37 16.44
N THR A 167 -5.22 8.67 15.65
CA THR A 167 -5.39 9.22 14.30
C THR A 167 -6.10 8.22 13.40
N LEU A 168 -5.70 6.93 13.43
CA LEU A 168 -6.36 5.88 12.68
C LEU A 168 -7.83 5.71 13.09
N ARG A 169 -8.12 5.66 14.38
CA ARG A 169 -9.51 5.58 14.90
C ARG A 169 -10.37 6.75 14.42
N THR A 170 -9.81 7.96 14.41
CA THR A 170 -10.51 9.16 13.89
C THR A 170 -10.77 9.03 12.39
N ALA A 171 -9.81 8.53 11.62
CA ALA A 171 -9.97 8.31 10.19
C ALA A 171 -11.03 7.25 9.89
N LEU A 172 -11.03 6.13 10.62
CA LEU A 172 -12.06 5.08 10.52
C LEU A 172 -13.46 5.56 10.93
N GLY A 173 -13.56 6.46 11.90
CA GLY A 173 -14.84 7.03 12.33
C GLY A 173 -15.52 7.88 11.24
N LYS A 174 -14.76 8.44 10.30
CA LYS A 174 -15.30 9.19 9.15
C LYS A 174 -15.92 8.30 8.06
N GLU A 175 -15.64 6.99 8.07
CA GLU A 175 -16.24 6.03 7.13
C GLU A 175 -17.69 5.64 7.50
N LYS A 176 -18.12 5.93 8.72
CA LYS A 176 -19.43 5.50 9.23
C LYS A 176 -20.55 6.52 8.98
N ASN A 177 -20.21 7.67 8.41
CA ASN A 177 -21.13 8.76 8.07
C ASN A 177 -21.16 8.97 6.55
#